data_f6eae68b74158048c5991ca4f2a01ff9
#
_entry.id   f6eae68b74158048c5991ca4f2a01ff9
#
_cell.length_a   1.000
_cell.length_b   1.000
_cell.length_c   1.000
_cell.angle_alpha   90.00
_cell.angle_beta   90.00
_cell.angle_gamma   90.00
#
_symmetry.space_group_name_H-M   'P 1'
#
loop_
_entity.id
_entity.type
_entity.pdbx_description
1 polymer ?
#
loop_
_entity_poly.entity_id
_entity_poly.type
_entity_poly.pdbx_seq_one_letter_code
_entity_poly.pdbx_strand_id
1 'polypeptide(L)'
;MQSNPFDNLPKINKRDAINILQKPIAEVNLKADYYKAVFHIANFPCEESENVLLDFIKSDFEQLEFKIAKRKAIEVLAIFNCKKAIPIIGGFLKNDDPYLIETSVWSLGKLKCNDIYIINQICSILYKKFYNKRVVIQTLINLGVKKEIEKIRSLSKDKQSSNTLKGAAFAALIKLAGEEEKLSELKDFLRLPNQNDRHCAVQDVVHAGHLSVIPFLIKAPISPSFKIQAIDSLWIKEFLCIENINIINSIDSVIIDDPRNINTLEINDFEKDINFLINQLFHTDFNRCYQSMKELEKHPSDEVLYYLNINWDRAKVDYGAIYFFINAYKFLLEKGCYDRFILQKVDFLLSDTWPDYMKFKSSAIQVLARLDQPRLYNDFHEFSDEKSTPFWKNR
;
A
#
# COMPACT_ATOMS: atom_id res chain seq x y z
N MET A 1 -10.11 18.79 -19.65
CA MET A 1 -8.79 18.29 -19.17
C MET A 1 -8.76 18.48 -17.66
N GLN A 2 -9.06 17.43 -16.90
CA GLN A 2 -8.81 17.47 -15.45
C GLN A 2 -7.39 16.98 -15.25
N SER A 3 -6.53 17.88 -14.75
CA SER A 3 -5.15 17.58 -14.38
C SER A 3 -5.13 16.50 -13.32
N ASN A 4 -4.15 15.58 -13.43
CA ASN A 4 -3.83 14.64 -12.36
C ASN A 4 -3.75 15.43 -11.04
N PRO A 5 -4.46 15.00 -9.97
CA PRO A 5 -4.41 15.72 -8.68
C PRO A 5 -2.99 15.91 -8.13
N PHE A 6 -2.01 15.12 -8.61
CA PHE A 6 -0.59 15.27 -8.26
C PHE A 6 0.17 16.23 -9.19
N ASP A 7 -0.37 16.57 -10.38
CA ASP A 7 0.25 17.56 -11.29
C ASP A 7 0.13 18.99 -10.80
N ASN A 8 -0.78 19.26 -9.86
CA ASN A 8 -0.97 20.57 -9.23
C ASN A 8 0.00 20.85 -8.07
N LEU A 9 0.84 19.89 -7.67
CA LEU A 9 1.97 20.18 -6.79
C LEU A 9 3.04 20.88 -7.65
N PRO A 10 3.39 22.15 -7.38
CA PRO A 10 4.43 22.83 -8.14
C PRO A 10 5.69 21.96 -8.09
N LYS A 11 6.20 21.57 -9.25
CA LYS A 11 7.45 20.81 -9.36
C LYS A 11 8.58 21.71 -8.88
N ILE A 12 8.98 21.54 -7.62
CA ILE A 12 10.11 22.24 -7.02
C ILE A 12 11.36 21.46 -7.41
N ASN A 13 12.35 22.12 -7.98
CA ASN A 13 13.62 21.47 -8.24
C ASN A 13 14.41 21.25 -6.93
N LYS A 14 15.46 20.41 -6.98
CA LYS A 14 16.28 20.07 -5.81
C LYS A 14 16.82 21.32 -5.11
N ARG A 15 17.34 22.32 -5.86
CA ARG A 15 17.96 23.51 -5.32
C ARG A 15 16.95 24.37 -4.56
N ASP A 16 15.75 24.52 -5.12
CA ASP A 16 14.68 25.29 -4.48
C ASP A 16 14.18 24.59 -3.21
N ALA A 17 14.07 23.25 -3.22
CA ALA A 17 13.72 22.49 -2.04
C ALA A 17 14.77 22.66 -0.92
N ILE A 18 16.06 22.60 -1.24
CA ILE A 18 17.15 22.87 -0.29
C ILE A 18 17.05 24.28 0.26
N ASN A 19 16.89 25.29 -0.59
CA ASN A 19 16.77 26.69 -0.19
C ASN A 19 15.60 26.90 0.78
N ILE A 20 14.44 26.25 0.53
CA ILE A 20 13.29 26.34 1.43
C ILE A 20 13.62 25.75 2.82
N LEU A 21 14.26 24.57 2.87
CA LEU A 21 14.59 23.89 4.13
C LEU A 21 15.64 24.66 4.97
N GLN A 22 16.46 25.48 4.33
CA GLN A 22 17.49 26.30 4.99
C GLN A 22 16.98 27.67 5.47
N LYS A 23 15.80 28.10 4.97
CA LYS A 23 15.23 29.41 5.36
C LYS A 23 14.73 29.39 6.81
N PRO A 24 14.90 30.51 7.54
CA PRO A 24 14.21 30.71 8.80
C PRO A 24 12.70 30.71 8.61
N ILE A 25 11.95 30.27 9.61
CA ILE A 25 10.49 30.16 9.55
C ILE A 25 9.79 31.48 9.21
N ALA A 26 10.38 32.61 9.59
CA ALA A 26 9.85 33.95 9.31
C ALA A 26 9.95 34.34 7.82
N GLU A 27 10.82 33.69 7.05
CA GLU A 27 11.08 33.97 5.64
C GLU A 27 10.38 33.00 4.68
N VAL A 28 9.64 32.01 5.21
CA VAL A 28 8.91 31.06 4.40
C VAL A 28 7.48 31.56 4.20
N ASN A 29 7.07 31.70 2.94
CA ASN A 29 5.79 32.28 2.56
C ASN A 29 4.59 31.47 3.10
N LEU A 30 4.65 30.14 2.96
CA LEU A 30 3.65 29.23 3.48
C LEU A 30 4.35 28.19 4.36
N LYS A 31 3.90 28.04 5.61
CA LYS A 31 4.46 27.04 6.53
C LYS A 31 4.42 25.59 5.97
N ALA A 32 3.44 25.30 5.10
CA ALA A 32 3.34 24.05 4.37
C ALA A 32 4.48 23.81 3.36
N ASP A 33 5.26 24.85 3.00
CA ASP A 33 6.33 24.72 2.01
C ASP A 33 7.48 23.85 2.51
N TYR A 34 7.72 23.79 3.82
CA TYR A 34 8.69 22.85 4.37
C TYR A 34 8.32 21.40 4.07
N TYR A 35 7.04 21.01 4.25
CA TYR A 35 6.58 19.66 3.93
C TYR A 35 6.73 19.35 2.44
N LYS A 36 6.36 20.30 1.56
CA LYS A 36 6.53 20.17 0.11
C LYS A 36 8.01 20.01 -0.26
N ALA A 37 8.89 20.82 0.32
CA ALA A 37 10.32 20.74 0.08
C ALA A 37 10.90 19.38 0.50
N VAL A 38 10.55 18.87 1.68
CA VAL A 38 10.93 17.52 2.13
C VAL A 38 10.41 16.43 1.18
N PHE A 39 9.14 16.55 0.74
CA PHE A 39 8.53 15.60 -0.19
C PHE A 39 9.28 15.55 -1.53
N HIS A 40 9.65 16.71 -2.07
CA HIS A 40 10.38 16.79 -3.34
C HIS A 40 11.84 16.32 -3.20
N ILE A 41 12.52 16.64 -2.08
CA ILE A 41 13.90 16.22 -1.86
C ILE A 41 14.03 14.70 -1.75
N ALA A 42 12.96 14.01 -1.37
CA ALA A 42 12.90 12.54 -1.33
C ALA A 42 13.20 11.87 -2.69
N ASN A 43 13.08 12.60 -3.80
CA ASN A 43 13.42 12.11 -5.14
C ASN A 43 14.91 12.26 -5.48
N PHE A 44 15.72 12.86 -4.61
CA PHE A 44 17.13 13.19 -4.87
C PHE A 44 18.04 12.63 -3.75
N PRO A 45 18.20 11.28 -3.66
CA PRO A 45 19.05 10.66 -2.64
C PRO A 45 20.52 10.97 -2.92
N CYS A 46 21.09 11.91 -2.17
CA CYS A 46 22.50 12.29 -2.24
C CYS A 46 22.95 12.91 -0.91
N GLU A 47 24.26 13.03 -0.70
CA GLU A 47 24.85 13.53 0.54
C GLU A 47 24.39 14.97 0.88
N GLU A 48 24.23 15.83 -0.11
CA GLU A 48 23.73 17.20 0.09
C GLU A 48 22.29 17.18 0.64
N SER A 49 21.41 16.35 0.08
CA SER A 49 20.04 16.16 0.57
C SER A 49 20.00 15.59 1.98
N GLU A 50 20.86 14.61 2.27
CA GLU A 50 20.98 14.05 3.63
C GLU A 50 21.40 15.11 4.65
N ASN A 51 22.45 15.90 4.34
CA ASN A 51 22.97 16.92 5.25
C ASN A 51 21.91 18.00 5.55
N VAL A 52 21.20 18.48 4.53
CA VAL A 52 20.12 19.46 4.73
C VAL A 52 18.99 18.91 5.58
N LEU A 53 18.59 17.65 5.36
CA LEU A 53 17.56 16.99 6.18
C LEU A 53 18.04 16.74 7.61
N LEU A 54 19.32 16.37 7.82
CA LEU A 54 19.91 16.19 9.15
C LEU A 54 19.90 17.51 9.93
N ASP A 55 20.21 18.64 9.29
CA ASP A 55 20.18 19.94 9.95
C ASP A 55 18.75 20.40 10.21
N PHE A 56 17.83 20.15 9.26
CA PHE A 56 16.42 20.47 9.43
C PHE A 56 15.79 19.74 10.63
N ILE A 57 16.06 18.44 10.83
CA ILE A 57 15.49 17.69 11.96
C ILE A 57 16.05 18.10 13.32
N LYS A 58 17.24 18.72 13.38
CA LYS A 58 17.81 19.27 14.64
C LYS A 58 17.08 20.53 15.10
N SER A 59 16.47 21.27 14.18
CA SER A 59 15.73 22.49 14.49
C SER A 59 14.49 22.16 15.34
N ASP A 60 14.15 23.04 16.27
CA ASP A 60 13.02 22.86 17.16
C ASP A 60 12.05 24.03 17.07
N PHE A 61 10.97 23.82 16.37
CA PHE A 61 9.89 24.80 16.19
C PHE A 61 8.56 24.20 16.65
N GLU A 62 7.76 25.01 17.33
CA GLU A 62 6.49 24.59 17.91
C GLU A 62 5.34 24.47 16.91
N GLN A 63 5.46 25.08 15.73
CA GLN A 63 4.42 25.11 14.73
C GLN A 63 4.10 23.71 14.20
N LEU A 64 2.80 23.41 14.06
CA LEU A 64 2.31 22.09 13.63
C LEU A 64 2.85 21.68 12.25
N GLU A 65 2.86 22.60 11.31
CA GLU A 65 3.34 22.36 9.95
C GLU A 65 4.83 21.98 9.93
N PHE A 66 5.61 22.59 10.81
CA PHE A 66 7.01 22.23 10.98
C PHE A 66 7.17 20.84 11.61
N LYS A 67 6.39 20.53 12.66
CA LYS A 67 6.39 19.19 13.29
C LYS A 67 6.03 18.10 12.25
N ILE A 68 5.07 18.38 11.35
CA ILE A 68 4.70 17.47 10.25
C ILE A 68 5.87 17.31 9.26
N ALA A 69 6.49 18.41 8.84
CA ALA A 69 7.64 18.38 7.94
C ALA A 69 8.85 17.66 8.55
N LYS A 70 9.13 17.88 9.85
CA LYS A 70 10.21 17.22 10.61
C LYS A 70 10.00 15.70 10.63
N ARG A 71 8.78 15.22 10.91
CA ARG A 71 8.46 13.79 10.84
C ARG A 71 8.70 13.22 9.44
N LYS A 72 8.26 13.94 8.41
CA LYS A 72 8.52 13.53 7.02
C LYS A 72 10.00 13.51 6.66
N ALA A 73 10.80 14.46 7.17
CA ALA A 73 12.25 14.47 6.96
C ALA A 73 12.94 13.26 7.61
N ILE A 74 12.49 12.85 8.80
CA ILE A 74 12.97 11.64 9.49
C ILE A 74 12.67 10.38 8.65
N GLU A 75 11.45 10.28 8.07
CA GLU A 75 11.09 9.18 7.16
C GLU A 75 12.00 9.15 5.92
N VAL A 76 12.24 10.31 5.30
CA VAL A 76 13.08 10.41 4.09
C VAL A 76 14.53 10.00 4.40
N LEU A 77 15.09 10.44 5.53
CA LEU A 77 16.43 10.00 5.99
C LEU A 77 16.50 8.47 6.17
N ALA A 78 15.42 7.87 6.68
CA ALA A 78 15.36 6.42 6.81
C ALA A 78 15.27 5.71 5.46
N ILE A 79 14.52 6.27 4.49
CA ILE A 79 14.42 5.77 3.11
C ILE A 79 15.78 5.88 2.40
N PHE A 80 16.53 6.97 2.59
CA PHE A 80 17.87 7.17 2.07
C PHE A 80 18.92 6.25 2.74
N ASN A 81 18.53 5.53 3.79
CA ASN A 81 19.43 4.71 4.61
C ASN A 81 20.57 5.53 5.27
N CYS A 82 20.31 6.79 5.63
CA CYS A 82 21.27 7.71 6.24
C CYS A 82 21.57 7.29 7.69
N LYS A 83 22.63 6.50 7.89
CA LYS A 83 23.04 6.01 9.23
C LYS A 83 23.44 7.13 10.19
N LYS A 84 23.94 8.27 9.68
CA LYS A 84 24.28 9.45 10.46
C LYS A 84 23.08 9.99 11.26
N ALA A 85 21.84 9.69 10.82
CA ALA A 85 20.61 10.12 11.49
C ALA A 85 20.28 9.32 12.77
N ILE A 86 20.81 8.10 12.95
CA ILE A 86 20.46 7.19 14.05
C ILE A 86 20.58 7.85 15.43
N PRO A 87 21.68 8.52 15.82
CA PRO A 87 21.80 9.13 17.14
C PRO A 87 20.79 10.26 17.35
N ILE A 88 20.52 11.06 16.30
CA ILE A 88 19.60 12.20 16.38
C ILE A 88 18.17 11.67 16.54
N ILE A 89 17.76 10.70 15.70
CA ILE A 89 16.44 10.08 15.75
C ILE A 89 16.25 9.34 17.09
N GLY A 90 17.28 8.66 17.60
CA GLY A 90 17.26 8.02 18.92
C GLY A 90 16.96 9.01 20.06
N GLY A 91 17.46 10.24 19.96
CA GLY A 91 17.16 11.30 20.92
C GLY A 91 15.67 11.66 20.98
N PHE A 92 14.93 11.55 19.87
CA PHE A 92 13.49 11.85 19.82
C PHE A 92 12.60 10.81 20.51
N LEU A 93 13.10 9.64 20.89
CA LEU A 93 12.34 8.66 21.67
C LEU A 93 11.95 9.12 23.06
N LYS A 94 12.55 10.23 23.54
CA LYS A 94 12.26 10.87 24.84
C LYS A 94 11.33 12.09 24.69
N ASN A 95 10.90 12.42 23.49
CA ASN A 95 10.00 13.55 23.24
C ASN A 95 8.60 13.29 23.80
N ASP A 96 7.80 14.35 23.94
CA ASP A 96 6.41 14.25 24.39
C ASP A 96 5.41 14.08 23.21
N ASP A 97 5.84 14.34 21.97
CA ASP A 97 5.02 14.14 20.76
C ASP A 97 4.94 12.64 20.39
N PRO A 98 3.79 11.97 20.58
CA PRO A 98 3.66 10.56 20.29
C PRO A 98 3.84 10.22 18.80
N TYR A 99 3.52 11.15 17.91
CA TYR A 99 3.70 10.95 16.46
C TYR A 99 5.18 11.06 16.05
N LEU A 100 5.95 11.92 16.73
CA LEU A 100 7.39 12.00 16.50
C LEU A 100 8.07 10.73 17.00
N ILE A 101 7.67 10.21 18.16
CA ILE A 101 8.17 8.94 18.70
C ILE A 101 7.84 7.79 17.75
N GLU A 102 6.61 7.69 17.27
CA GLU A 102 6.18 6.64 16.33
C GLU A 102 7.01 6.66 15.06
N THR A 103 7.17 7.84 14.43
CA THR A 103 8.00 8.01 13.23
C THR A 103 9.46 7.65 13.52
N SER A 104 9.99 8.02 14.68
CA SER A 104 11.36 7.71 15.08
C SER A 104 11.57 6.21 15.26
N VAL A 105 10.64 5.52 15.93
CA VAL A 105 10.69 4.06 16.11
C VAL A 105 10.70 3.35 14.76
N TRP A 106 9.78 3.71 13.85
CA TRP A 106 9.73 3.15 12.51
C TRP A 106 11.03 3.37 11.73
N SER A 107 11.55 4.60 11.76
CA SER A 107 12.77 4.99 11.06
C SER A 107 14.00 4.26 11.57
N LEU A 108 14.12 4.07 12.88
CA LEU A 108 15.21 3.30 13.49
C LEU A 108 15.17 1.83 13.08
N GLY A 109 13.97 1.26 12.95
CA GLY A 109 13.77 -0.09 12.38
C GLY A 109 14.19 -0.18 10.92
N LYS A 110 13.83 0.80 10.10
CA LYS A 110 14.21 0.89 8.69
C LYS A 110 15.71 1.06 8.52
N LEU A 111 16.34 1.89 9.36
CA LEU A 111 17.78 2.11 9.40
C LEU A 111 18.57 0.93 9.97
N LYS A 112 17.93 -0.14 10.44
CA LYS A 112 18.60 -1.28 11.07
C LYS A 112 19.52 -0.83 12.22
N CYS A 113 18.97 -0.02 13.13
CA CYS A 113 19.68 0.46 14.30
C CYS A 113 20.22 -0.72 15.14
N ASN A 114 21.51 -0.68 15.50
CA ASN A 114 22.16 -1.69 16.32
C ASN A 114 22.65 -1.14 17.68
N ASP A 115 22.34 0.12 18.00
CA ASP A 115 22.64 0.72 19.28
C ASP A 115 21.75 0.15 20.37
N ILE A 116 22.37 -0.56 21.34
CA ILE A 116 21.64 -1.28 22.40
C ILE A 116 20.88 -0.32 23.31
N TYR A 117 21.39 0.90 23.54
CA TYR A 117 20.72 1.89 24.35
C TYR A 117 19.43 2.38 23.68
N ILE A 118 19.48 2.69 22.39
CA ILE A 118 18.31 3.08 21.60
C ILE A 118 17.29 1.92 21.52
N ILE A 119 17.77 0.69 21.29
CA ILE A 119 16.91 -0.51 21.27
C ILE A 119 16.17 -0.69 22.60
N ASN A 120 16.86 -0.51 23.73
CA ASN A 120 16.24 -0.60 25.05
C ASN A 120 15.16 0.49 25.26
N GLN A 121 15.38 1.70 24.74
CA GLN A 121 14.36 2.75 24.77
C GLN A 121 13.12 2.35 23.92
N ILE A 122 13.32 1.81 22.72
CA ILE A 122 12.21 1.29 21.88
C ILE A 122 11.44 0.21 22.65
N CYS A 123 12.12 -0.77 23.25
CA CYS A 123 11.48 -1.81 24.07
C CYS A 123 10.62 -1.23 25.20
N SER A 124 11.11 -0.18 25.87
CA SER A 124 10.39 0.44 26.99
C SER A 124 9.03 1.02 26.60
N ILE A 125 8.84 1.39 25.32
CA ILE A 125 7.58 1.95 24.82
C ILE A 125 6.44 0.91 24.86
N LEU A 126 6.72 -0.40 24.76
CA LEU A 126 5.71 -1.46 24.88
C LEU A 126 4.94 -1.41 26.22
N TYR A 127 5.53 -0.84 27.24
CA TYR A 127 4.95 -0.74 28.59
C TYR A 127 4.21 0.57 28.84
N LYS A 128 4.37 1.55 27.94
CA LYS A 128 3.70 2.83 28.06
C LYS A 128 2.25 2.74 27.56
N LYS A 129 1.34 3.48 28.20
CA LYS A 129 -0.03 3.70 27.70
C LYS A 129 0.02 4.73 26.54
N PHE A 130 -0.99 4.78 25.69
CA PHE A 130 -1.17 5.81 24.66
C PHE A 130 -0.13 5.84 23.50
N TYR A 131 0.75 4.85 23.39
CA TYR A 131 1.67 4.74 22.25
C TYR A 131 1.26 3.62 21.28
N ASN A 132 1.62 3.78 20.00
CA ASN A 132 1.36 2.79 18.98
C ASN A 132 2.29 1.58 19.13
N LYS A 133 1.87 0.60 19.95
CA LYS A 133 2.64 -0.62 20.22
C LYS A 133 2.86 -1.47 18.98
N ARG A 134 1.96 -1.36 17.97
CA ARG A 134 2.09 -2.08 16.70
C ARG A 134 3.40 -1.70 16.00
N VAL A 135 3.69 -0.40 15.85
CA VAL A 135 4.92 0.08 15.20
C VAL A 135 6.15 -0.39 15.96
N VAL A 136 6.10 -0.40 17.30
CA VAL A 136 7.20 -0.92 18.13
C VAL A 136 7.46 -2.39 17.83
N ILE A 137 6.42 -3.24 17.81
CA ILE A 137 6.55 -4.67 17.53
C ILE A 137 7.15 -4.89 16.13
N GLN A 138 6.62 -4.20 15.10
CA GLN A 138 7.15 -4.28 13.74
C GLN A 138 8.63 -3.87 13.67
N THR A 139 9.01 -2.84 14.42
CA THR A 139 10.41 -2.41 14.52
C THR A 139 11.27 -3.49 15.18
N LEU A 140 10.83 -4.11 16.26
CA LEU A 140 11.56 -5.21 16.90
C LEU A 140 11.74 -6.41 15.97
N ILE A 141 10.73 -6.73 15.14
CA ILE A 141 10.87 -7.74 14.08
C ILE A 141 11.99 -7.35 13.11
N ASN A 142 11.96 -6.11 12.61
CA ASN A 142 12.93 -5.61 11.64
C ASN A 142 14.37 -5.59 12.18
N LEU A 143 14.53 -5.40 13.51
CA LEU A 143 15.82 -5.40 14.20
C LEU A 143 16.24 -6.79 14.70
N GLY A 144 15.37 -7.82 14.61
CA GLY A 144 15.65 -9.16 15.12
C GLY A 144 15.70 -9.25 16.65
N VAL A 145 15.05 -8.33 17.37
CA VAL A 145 15.13 -8.21 18.84
C VAL A 145 14.11 -9.12 19.52
N LYS A 146 14.60 -10.12 20.25
CA LYS A 146 13.77 -11.14 20.94
C LYS A 146 13.47 -10.81 22.40
N LYS A 147 14.15 -9.83 22.97
CA LYS A 147 14.13 -9.50 24.42
C LYS A 147 12.71 -9.38 25.00
N GLU A 148 11.76 -8.82 24.24
CA GLU A 148 10.41 -8.53 24.71
C GLU A 148 9.35 -9.56 24.26
N ILE A 149 9.78 -10.77 23.89
CA ILE A 149 8.88 -11.76 23.29
C ILE A 149 7.73 -12.17 24.24
N GLU A 150 8.00 -12.26 25.55
CA GLU A 150 6.98 -12.57 26.55
C GLU A 150 5.92 -11.46 26.65
N LYS A 151 6.35 -10.20 26.60
CA LYS A 151 5.44 -9.07 26.58
C LYS A 151 4.58 -9.09 25.30
N ILE A 152 5.19 -9.36 24.14
CA ILE A 152 4.48 -9.48 22.86
C ILE A 152 3.47 -10.64 22.93
N ARG A 153 3.85 -11.79 23.50
CA ARG A 153 2.95 -12.94 23.71
C ARG A 153 1.77 -12.58 24.62
N SER A 154 2.00 -11.79 25.67
CA SER A 154 0.90 -11.31 26.51
C SER A 154 -0.08 -10.41 25.76
N LEU A 155 0.42 -9.52 24.86
CA LEU A 155 -0.39 -8.63 24.02
C LEU A 155 -1.23 -9.40 22.99
N SER A 156 -0.71 -10.51 22.46
CA SER A 156 -1.46 -11.35 21.50
C SER A 156 -2.65 -12.06 22.14
N LYS A 157 -2.57 -12.37 23.45
CA LYS A 157 -3.63 -13.05 24.22
C LYS A 157 -4.61 -12.08 24.89
N ASP A 158 -4.26 -10.81 25.00
CA ASP A 158 -5.09 -9.82 25.67
C ASP A 158 -6.38 -9.56 24.87
N LYS A 159 -7.53 -9.75 25.50
CA LYS A 159 -8.84 -9.52 24.90
C LYS A 159 -9.08 -8.05 24.54
N GLN A 160 -8.43 -7.11 25.23
CA GLN A 160 -8.54 -5.68 24.99
C GLN A 160 -7.62 -5.20 23.84
N SER A 161 -6.66 -6.00 23.42
CA SER A 161 -5.81 -5.66 22.28
C SER A 161 -6.63 -5.66 20.99
N SER A 162 -6.45 -4.62 20.16
CA SER A 162 -7.05 -4.54 18.82
C SER A 162 -6.57 -5.65 17.91
N ASN A 163 -7.34 -6.00 16.88
CA ASN A 163 -6.92 -6.98 15.87
C ASN A 163 -5.59 -6.58 15.21
N THR A 164 -5.40 -5.28 14.93
CA THR A 164 -4.17 -4.78 14.33
C THR A 164 -2.95 -4.99 15.22
N LEU A 165 -3.10 -4.86 16.55
CA LEU A 165 -2.03 -5.13 17.52
C LEU A 165 -1.75 -6.62 17.65
N LYS A 166 -2.81 -7.45 17.70
CA LYS A 166 -2.69 -8.91 17.76
C LYS A 166 -2.00 -9.47 16.51
N GLY A 167 -2.36 -8.96 15.31
CA GLY A 167 -1.71 -9.35 14.06
C GLY A 167 -0.20 -9.11 14.07
N ALA A 168 0.23 -7.92 14.47
CA ALA A 168 1.65 -7.60 14.62
C ALA A 168 2.33 -8.52 15.67
N ALA A 169 1.65 -8.81 16.79
CA ALA A 169 2.17 -9.72 17.80
C ALA A 169 2.32 -11.15 17.26
N PHE A 170 1.36 -11.68 16.53
CA PHE A 170 1.48 -13.00 15.87
C PHE A 170 2.64 -13.01 14.88
N ALA A 171 2.80 -11.98 14.05
CA ALA A 171 3.93 -11.86 13.13
C ALA A 171 5.28 -11.90 13.86
N ALA A 172 5.38 -11.23 15.02
CA ALA A 172 6.59 -11.23 15.84
C ALA A 172 6.84 -12.62 16.47
N LEU A 173 5.82 -13.30 16.97
CA LEU A 173 5.94 -14.64 17.53
C LEU A 173 6.42 -15.66 16.49
N ILE A 174 5.87 -15.58 15.27
CA ILE A 174 6.32 -16.42 14.15
C ILE A 174 7.79 -16.09 13.81
N LYS A 175 8.10 -14.81 13.55
CA LYS A 175 9.41 -14.42 13.03
C LYS A 175 10.54 -14.52 14.05
N LEU A 176 10.28 -14.14 15.30
CA LEU A 176 11.31 -14.02 16.33
C LEU A 176 11.38 -15.25 17.27
N ALA A 177 10.25 -15.91 17.52
CA ALA A 177 10.17 -17.06 18.41
C ALA A 177 10.00 -18.41 17.70
N GLY A 178 9.67 -18.41 16.39
CA GLY A 178 9.44 -19.65 15.63
C GLY A 178 8.09 -20.33 15.92
N GLU A 179 7.10 -19.57 16.43
CA GLU A 179 5.77 -20.08 16.76
C GLU A 179 4.90 -20.18 15.49
N GLU A 180 5.23 -21.14 14.59
CA GLU A 180 4.55 -21.31 13.30
C GLU A 180 3.05 -21.64 13.41
N GLU A 181 2.60 -22.20 14.53
CA GLU A 181 1.18 -22.43 14.80
C GLU A 181 0.35 -21.14 14.74
N LYS A 182 0.97 -19.97 14.97
CA LYS A 182 0.32 -18.64 14.84
C LYS A 182 0.05 -18.21 13.39
N LEU A 183 0.55 -18.94 12.40
CA LEU A 183 0.24 -18.68 11.00
C LEU A 183 -1.26 -18.88 10.69
N SER A 184 -1.93 -19.78 11.39
CA SER A 184 -3.38 -20.00 11.21
C SER A 184 -4.16 -18.74 11.54
N GLU A 185 -3.94 -18.17 12.73
CA GLU A 185 -4.60 -16.95 13.17
C GLU A 185 -4.29 -15.76 12.26
N LEU A 186 -3.04 -15.66 11.79
CA LEU A 186 -2.62 -14.58 10.92
C LEU A 186 -3.28 -14.67 9.52
N LYS A 187 -3.48 -15.87 8.99
CA LYS A 187 -4.23 -16.11 7.75
C LYS A 187 -5.70 -15.71 7.88
N ASP A 188 -6.32 -15.98 9.03
CA ASP A 188 -7.71 -15.58 9.31
C ASP A 188 -7.87 -14.06 9.36
N PHE A 189 -6.84 -13.32 9.78
CA PHE A 189 -6.86 -11.84 9.81
C PHE A 189 -6.95 -11.20 8.41
N LEU A 190 -6.52 -11.89 7.36
CA LEU A 190 -6.74 -11.45 5.98
C LEU A 190 -8.23 -11.44 5.56
N ARG A 191 -9.10 -12.00 6.39
CA ARG A 191 -10.54 -12.15 6.18
C ARG A 191 -11.38 -11.47 7.27
N LEU A 192 -10.80 -10.56 8.05
CA LEU A 192 -11.56 -9.80 9.05
C LEU A 192 -12.57 -8.84 8.38
N PRO A 193 -13.74 -8.59 9.02
CA PRO A 193 -14.76 -7.70 8.45
C PRO A 193 -14.27 -6.28 8.21
N ASN A 194 -13.44 -5.75 9.10
CA ASN A 194 -12.92 -4.39 8.97
C ASN A 194 -11.80 -4.33 7.91
N GLN A 195 -11.93 -3.42 6.96
CA GLN A 195 -10.96 -3.22 5.88
C GLN A 195 -9.56 -2.86 6.41
N ASN A 196 -9.48 -1.99 7.41
CA ASN A 196 -8.20 -1.57 7.98
C ASN A 196 -7.47 -2.74 8.66
N ASP A 197 -8.22 -3.63 9.34
CA ASP A 197 -7.65 -4.84 9.94
C ASP A 197 -7.06 -5.75 8.86
N ARG A 198 -7.75 -5.94 7.71
CA ARG A 198 -7.21 -6.71 6.58
C ARG A 198 -5.96 -6.08 5.98
N HIS A 199 -5.92 -4.75 5.82
CA HIS A 199 -4.72 -4.05 5.33
C HIS A 199 -3.54 -4.21 6.30
N CYS A 200 -3.79 -4.11 7.60
CA CYS A 200 -2.77 -4.38 8.60
C CYS A 200 -2.29 -5.83 8.56
N ALA A 201 -3.19 -6.79 8.38
CA ALA A 201 -2.85 -8.21 8.26
C ALA A 201 -1.92 -8.50 7.07
N VAL A 202 -2.06 -7.76 5.95
CA VAL A 202 -1.11 -7.87 4.81
C VAL A 202 0.32 -7.52 5.25
N GLN A 203 0.48 -6.43 6.00
CA GLN A 203 1.80 -6.06 6.52
C GLN A 203 2.33 -7.09 7.52
N ASP A 204 1.44 -7.67 8.32
CA ASP A 204 1.82 -8.65 9.34
C ASP A 204 2.27 -9.97 8.71
N VAL A 205 1.61 -10.45 7.63
CA VAL A 205 2.08 -11.64 6.91
C VAL A 205 3.44 -11.41 6.23
N VAL A 206 3.71 -10.19 5.76
CA VAL A 206 5.04 -9.82 5.22
C VAL A 206 6.09 -9.84 6.34
N HIS A 207 5.79 -9.28 7.51
CA HIS A 207 6.70 -9.32 8.67
C HIS A 207 6.94 -10.73 9.20
N ALA A 208 5.93 -11.61 9.17
CA ALA A 208 6.10 -13.02 9.51
C ALA A 208 7.07 -13.74 8.56
N GLY A 209 7.08 -13.31 7.27
CA GLY A 209 8.06 -13.77 6.28
C GLY A 209 7.91 -15.23 5.88
N HIS A 210 6.66 -15.76 5.81
CA HIS A 210 6.39 -17.15 5.51
C HIS A 210 5.60 -17.32 4.20
N LEU A 211 6.16 -18.04 3.21
CA LEU A 211 5.56 -18.18 1.86
C LEU A 211 4.20 -18.87 1.86
N SER A 212 3.90 -19.74 2.85
CA SER A 212 2.62 -20.46 2.92
C SER A 212 1.39 -19.56 3.11
N VAL A 213 1.59 -18.25 3.32
CA VAL A 213 0.48 -17.28 3.40
C VAL A 213 0.00 -16.81 2.02
N ILE A 214 0.81 -16.97 0.96
CA ILE A 214 0.52 -16.45 -0.39
C ILE A 214 -0.83 -16.97 -0.94
N PRO A 215 -1.20 -18.26 -0.85
CA PRO A 215 -2.50 -18.75 -1.32
C PRO A 215 -3.71 -18.12 -0.61
N PHE A 216 -3.54 -17.65 0.63
CA PHE A 216 -4.58 -16.96 1.39
C PHE A 216 -4.62 -15.48 1.02
N LEU A 217 -3.45 -14.87 0.83
CA LEU A 217 -3.29 -13.48 0.43
C LEU A 217 -3.95 -13.20 -0.93
N ILE A 218 -3.71 -14.04 -1.95
CA ILE A 218 -4.29 -13.86 -3.28
C ILE A 218 -5.83 -13.93 -3.29
N LYS A 219 -6.42 -14.71 -2.37
CA LYS A 219 -7.87 -14.86 -2.21
C LYS A 219 -8.49 -13.81 -1.28
N ALA A 220 -7.71 -12.99 -0.59
CA ALA A 220 -8.24 -11.99 0.33
C ALA A 220 -8.94 -10.84 -0.42
N PRO A 221 -10.04 -10.27 0.14
CA PRO A 221 -10.76 -9.15 -0.49
C PRO A 221 -10.06 -7.81 -0.20
N ILE A 222 -8.89 -7.64 -0.81
CA ILE A 222 -8.02 -6.45 -0.72
C ILE A 222 -7.52 -6.07 -2.11
N SER A 223 -7.00 -4.85 -2.24
CA SER A 223 -6.49 -4.35 -3.51
C SER A 223 -5.38 -5.24 -4.08
N PRO A 224 -5.40 -5.58 -5.38
CA PRO A 224 -4.31 -6.29 -6.06
C PRO A 224 -2.93 -5.67 -5.85
N SER A 225 -2.85 -4.35 -5.75
CA SER A 225 -1.60 -3.64 -5.48
C SER A 225 -0.95 -4.08 -4.16
N PHE A 226 -1.75 -4.21 -3.09
CA PHE A 226 -1.24 -4.70 -1.81
C PHE A 226 -0.82 -6.18 -1.88
N LYS A 227 -1.57 -7.00 -2.64
CA LYS A 227 -1.22 -8.41 -2.85
C LYS A 227 0.13 -8.55 -3.55
N ILE A 228 0.34 -7.82 -4.66
CA ILE A 228 1.61 -7.86 -5.42
C ILE A 228 2.77 -7.37 -4.56
N GLN A 229 2.63 -6.25 -3.86
CA GLN A 229 3.68 -5.72 -2.97
C GLN A 229 4.05 -6.71 -1.86
N ALA A 230 3.07 -7.40 -1.30
CA ALA A 230 3.32 -8.42 -0.28
C ALA A 230 4.01 -9.65 -0.87
N ILE A 231 3.60 -10.12 -2.04
CA ILE A 231 4.24 -11.24 -2.74
C ILE A 231 5.70 -10.89 -3.09
N ASP A 232 5.95 -9.68 -3.64
CA ASP A 232 7.31 -9.21 -3.96
C ASP A 232 8.20 -9.14 -2.71
N SER A 233 7.63 -8.70 -1.58
CA SER A 233 8.34 -8.63 -0.30
C SER A 233 8.65 -10.01 0.29
N LEU A 234 7.80 -11.01 0.04
CA LEU A 234 7.98 -12.38 0.49
C LEU A 234 8.85 -13.18 -0.46
N TRP A 235 8.97 -12.76 -1.72
CA TRP A 235 9.71 -13.49 -2.75
C TRP A 235 11.22 -13.38 -2.54
N ILE A 236 11.81 -14.49 -2.16
CA ILE A 236 13.28 -14.61 -2.06
C ILE A 236 13.79 -15.00 -3.45
N LYS A 237 14.31 -14.03 -4.19
CA LYS A 237 14.74 -14.16 -5.61
C LYS A 237 15.89 -15.16 -5.82
N GLU A 238 16.52 -15.63 -4.74
CA GLU A 238 17.66 -16.54 -4.76
C GLU A 238 17.28 -18.03 -4.79
N PHE A 239 16.00 -18.37 -4.52
CA PHE A 239 15.55 -19.77 -4.57
C PHE A 239 15.09 -20.16 -5.98
N LEU A 240 15.78 -21.15 -6.55
CA LEU A 240 15.57 -21.63 -7.92
C LEU A 240 14.41 -22.60 -8.08
N CYS A 241 13.67 -22.43 -9.15
CA CYS A 241 12.81 -23.33 -9.93
C CYS A 241 11.36 -23.57 -9.46
N ILE A 242 11.04 -24.45 -8.52
CA ILE A 242 9.65 -24.88 -8.28
C ILE A 242 8.84 -23.83 -7.49
N GLU A 243 9.47 -23.19 -6.50
CA GLU A 243 8.81 -22.15 -5.71
C GLU A 243 8.58 -20.88 -6.54
N ASN A 244 9.45 -20.57 -7.49
CA ASN A 244 9.29 -19.44 -8.41
C ASN A 244 8.09 -19.62 -9.35
N ILE A 245 7.80 -20.84 -9.84
CA ILE A 245 6.64 -21.12 -10.68
C ILE A 245 5.35 -20.87 -9.90
N ASN A 246 5.27 -21.30 -8.64
CA ASN A 246 4.12 -21.05 -7.78
C ASN A 246 3.92 -19.56 -7.50
N ILE A 247 5.00 -18.80 -7.36
CA ILE A 247 4.94 -17.33 -7.16
C ILE A 247 4.46 -16.64 -8.44
N ILE A 248 4.98 -17.02 -9.61
CA ILE A 248 4.55 -16.49 -10.91
C ILE A 248 3.05 -16.75 -11.11
N ASN A 249 2.57 -17.97 -10.89
CA ASN A 249 1.16 -18.30 -10.98
C ASN A 249 0.30 -17.50 -9.99
N SER A 250 0.85 -17.18 -8.82
CA SER A 250 0.18 -16.32 -7.83
C SER A 250 0.09 -14.88 -8.31
N ILE A 251 1.15 -14.36 -8.94
CA ILE A 251 1.15 -13.02 -9.55
C ILE A 251 0.14 -12.97 -10.69
N ASP A 252 0.14 -13.96 -11.58
CA ASP A 252 -0.84 -14.06 -12.67
C ASP A 252 -2.28 -14.07 -12.13
N SER A 253 -2.54 -14.85 -11.08
CA SER A 253 -3.84 -14.87 -10.40
C SER A 253 -4.26 -13.50 -9.86
N VAL A 254 -3.32 -12.71 -9.33
CA VAL A 254 -3.58 -11.35 -8.83
C VAL A 254 -3.79 -10.37 -10.00
N ILE A 255 -3.07 -10.52 -11.11
CA ILE A 255 -3.23 -9.68 -12.31
C ILE A 255 -4.58 -9.95 -13.00
N ILE A 256 -4.97 -11.22 -13.09
CA ILE A 256 -6.28 -11.63 -13.63
C ILE A 256 -7.41 -11.12 -12.75
N ASP A 257 -7.22 -11.16 -11.44
CA ASP A 257 -8.14 -10.68 -10.39
C ASP A 257 -9.60 -11.10 -10.64
N ASP A 258 -9.81 -12.40 -10.79
CA ASP A 258 -11.14 -12.96 -10.99
C ASP A 258 -11.94 -12.91 -9.67
N PRO A 259 -13.06 -12.17 -9.60
CA PRO A 259 -13.87 -12.06 -8.39
C PRO A 259 -14.35 -13.41 -7.83
N ARG A 260 -14.55 -14.42 -8.69
CA ARG A 260 -14.98 -15.78 -8.31
C ARG A 260 -13.98 -16.46 -7.37
N ASN A 261 -12.69 -16.12 -7.49
CA ASN A 261 -11.60 -16.67 -6.69
C ASN A 261 -11.36 -15.93 -5.37
N ILE A 262 -12.01 -14.78 -5.15
CA ILE A 262 -11.85 -13.97 -3.95
C ILE A 262 -12.79 -14.47 -2.84
N ASN A 263 -12.26 -14.70 -1.66
CA ASN A 263 -13.03 -15.08 -0.48
C ASN A 263 -13.70 -13.85 0.15
N THR A 264 -14.85 -13.45 -0.41
CA THR A 264 -15.63 -12.33 0.13
C THR A 264 -16.32 -12.74 1.43
N LEU A 265 -16.49 -11.76 2.31
CA LEU A 265 -17.28 -11.87 3.54
C LEU A 265 -18.71 -11.46 3.25
N GLU A 266 -19.66 -12.23 3.75
CA GLU A 266 -21.07 -11.86 3.66
C GLU A 266 -21.32 -10.55 4.42
N ILE A 267 -22.11 -9.69 3.82
CA ILE A 267 -22.56 -8.42 4.40
C ILE A 267 -24.06 -8.57 4.63
N ASN A 268 -24.50 -8.40 5.87
CA ASN A 268 -25.93 -8.40 6.21
C ASN A 268 -26.66 -7.33 5.40
N ASP A 269 -27.84 -7.63 4.93
CA ASP A 269 -28.73 -6.71 4.18
C ASP A 269 -28.08 -6.17 2.87
N PHE A 270 -27.22 -6.97 2.22
CA PHE A 270 -26.63 -6.62 0.95
C PHE A 270 -27.69 -6.78 -0.16
N GLU A 271 -28.17 -5.66 -0.68
CA GLU A 271 -29.18 -5.65 -1.75
C GLU A 271 -28.61 -6.25 -3.04
N LYS A 272 -29.49 -6.86 -3.85
CA LYS A 272 -29.11 -7.51 -5.12
C LYS A 272 -29.62 -6.75 -6.36
N ASP A 273 -30.24 -5.59 -6.15
CA ASP A 273 -30.62 -4.71 -7.23
C ASP A 273 -29.37 -4.21 -8.00
N ILE A 274 -29.43 -4.20 -9.33
CA ILE A 274 -28.29 -3.85 -10.19
C ILE A 274 -27.78 -2.45 -9.87
N ASN A 275 -28.67 -1.48 -9.67
CA ASN A 275 -28.28 -0.10 -9.38
C ASN A 275 -27.54 0.00 -8.03
N PHE A 276 -28.00 -0.72 -7.00
CA PHE A 276 -27.30 -0.84 -5.74
C PHE A 276 -25.91 -1.46 -5.96
N LEU A 277 -25.82 -2.58 -6.68
CA LEU A 277 -24.58 -3.30 -6.95
C LEU A 277 -23.56 -2.41 -7.69
N ILE A 278 -23.99 -1.68 -8.71
CA ILE A 278 -23.13 -0.73 -9.44
C ILE A 278 -22.61 0.37 -8.50
N ASN A 279 -23.45 0.88 -7.58
CA ASN A 279 -23.03 1.88 -6.60
C ASN A 279 -22.00 1.31 -5.61
N GLN A 280 -22.04 0.02 -5.28
CA GLN A 280 -21.01 -0.60 -4.42
C GLN A 280 -19.64 -0.67 -5.09
N LEU A 281 -19.52 -0.62 -6.42
CA LEU A 281 -18.23 -0.56 -7.11
C LEU A 281 -17.43 0.72 -6.83
N PHE A 282 -18.09 1.76 -6.29
CA PHE A 282 -17.47 3.02 -5.84
C PHE A 282 -17.04 2.97 -4.37
N HIS A 283 -17.25 1.86 -3.69
CA HIS A 283 -16.90 1.75 -2.28
C HIS A 283 -15.40 1.56 -2.08
N THR A 284 -14.86 2.14 -1.01
CA THR A 284 -13.44 1.99 -0.66
C THR A 284 -13.07 0.59 -0.19
N ASP A 285 -14.04 -0.16 0.37
CA ASP A 285 -13.84 -1.54 0.81
C ASP A 285 -13.97 -2.52 -0.36
N PHE A 286 -12.87 -3.11 -0.75
CA PHE A 286 -12.79 -4.11 -1.81
C PHE A 286 -13.66 -5.35 -1.57
N ASN A 287 -13.99 -5.69 -0.31
CA ASN A 287 -14.91 -6.77 -0.02
C ASN A 287 -16.30 -6.50 -0.63
N ARG A 288 -16.80 -5.27 -0.48
CA ARG A 288 -18.08 -4.85 -1.07
C ARG A 288 -18.03 -4.86 -2.59
N CYS A 289 -16.95 -4.36 -3.16
CA CYS A 289 -16.79 -4.32 -4.62
C CYS A 289 -16.76 -5.74 -5.22
N TYR A 290 -15.97 -6.66 -4.64
CA TYR A 290 -15.92 -8.05 -5.11
C TYR A 290 -17.23 -8.80 -4.90
N GLN A 291 -17.94 -8.55 -3.81
CA GLN A 291 -19.26 -9.12 -3.58
C GLN A 291 -20.26 -8.64 -4.63
N SER A 292 -20.25 -7.33 -4.95
CA SER A 292 -21.04 -6.78 -6.03
C SER A 292 -20.71 -7.40 -7.38
N MET A 293 -19.42 -7.56 -7.71
CA MET A 293 -19.01 -8.20 -8.97
C MET A 293 -19.58 -9.62 -9.09
N LYS A 294 -19.55 -10.41 -8.00
CA LYS A 294 -20.13 -11.76 -7.98
C LYS A 294 -21.64 -11.78 -8.14
N GLU A 295 -22.35 -10.81 -7.57
CA GLU A 295 -23.80 -10.70 -7.73
C GLU A 295 -24.16 -10.19 -9.13
N LEU A 296 -23.46 -9.17 -9.68
CA LEU A 296 -23.65 -8.68 -11.03
C LEU A 296 -23.49 -9.79 -12.09
N GLU A 297 -22.61 -10.76 -11.84
CA GLU A 297 -22.45 -11.91 -12.75
C GLU A 297 -23.72 -12.75 -12.91
N LYS A 298 -24.64 -12.71 -11.94
CA LYS A 298 -25.91 -13.46 -11.97
C LYS A 298 -27.02 -12.75 -12.74
N HIS A 299 -26.85 -11.47 -13.04
CA HIS A 299 -27.81 -10.65 -13.76
C HIS A 299 -27.66 -10.75 -15.30
N PRO A 300 -28.68 -10.39 -16.08
CA PRO A 300 -28.59 -10.31 -17.53
C PRO A 300 -27.47 -9.36 -17.99
N SER A 301 -26.65 -9.80 -18.94
CA SER A 301 -25.44 -9.07 -19.35
C SER A 301 -25.76 -7.71 -19.98
N ASP A 302 -26.85 -7.60 -20.71
CA ASP A 302 -27.33 -6.36 -21.34
C ASP A 302 -27.80 -5.33 -20.30
N GLU A 303 -28.49 -5.76 -19.26
CA GLU A 303 -28.86 -4.88 -18.15
C GLU A 303 -27.61 -4.38 -17.38
N VAL A 304 -26.69 -5.28 -17.05
CA VAL A 304 -25.44 -4.88 -16.39
C VAL A 304 -24.64 -3.90 -17.25
N LEU A 305 -24.53 -4.18 -18.56
CA LEU A 305 -23.87 -3.29 -19.52
C LEU A 305 -24.53 -1.91 -19.56
N TYR A 306 -25.86 -1.85 -19.59
CA TYR A 306 -26.60 -0.59 -19.55
C TYR A 306 -26.25 0.24 -18.32
N TYR A 307 -26.32 -0.34 -17.12
CA TYR A 307 -26.00 0.37 -15.88
C TYR A 307 -24.53 0.78 -15.76
N LEU A 308 -23.59 -0.03 -16.26
CA LEU A 308 -22.18 0.37 -16.36
C LEU A 308 -21.99 1.57 -17.28
N ASN A 309 -22.71 1.58 -18.44
CA ASN A 309 -22.58 2.65 -19.42
C ASN A 309 -23.12 3.98 -18.92
N ILE A 310 -24.28 4.01 -18.27
CA ILE A 310 -24.84 5.27 -17.73
C ILE A 310 -24.05 5.82 -16.54
N ASN A 311 -23.32 4.97 -15.81
CA ASN A 311 -22.46 5.39 -14.69
C ASN A 311 -20.98 5.62 -15.11
N TRP A 312 -20.63 5.45 -16.38
CA TRP A 312 -19.24 5.57 -16.83
C TRP A 312 -18.63 6.93 -16.56
N ASP A 313 -19.35 8.03 -16.79
CA ASP A 313 -18.82 9.37 -16.58
C ASP A 313 -18.47 9.66 -15.12
N ARG A 314 -19.18 9.04 -14.19
CA ARG A 314 -18.85 9.07 -12.76
C ARG A 314 -17.66 8.16 -12.45
N ALA A 315 -17.61 6.97 -13.06
CA ALA A 315 -16.55 5.99 -12.79
C ALA A 315 -15.18 6.43 -13.32
N LYS A 316 -15.13 7.06 -14.49
CA LYS A 316 -13.87 7.47 -15.15
C LYS A 316 -13.05 8.50 -14.35
N VAL A 317 -13.65 9.17 -13.35
CA VAL A 317 -12.97 10.13 -12.46
C VAL A 317 -12.69 9.56 -11.07
N ASP A 318 -13.11 8.31 -10.80
CA ASP A 318 -12.88 7.60 -9.55
C ASP A 318 -11.91 6.44 -9.76
N TYR A 319 -10.69 6.55 -9.20
CA TYR A 319 -9.61 5.55 -9.38
C TYR A 319 -9.94 4.16 -8.82
N GLY A 320 -10.86 4.07 -7.85
CA GLY A 320 -11.34 2.80 -7.30
C GLY A 320 -12.38 2.17 -8.21
N ALA A 321 -13.42 2.94 -8.55
CA ALA A 321 -14.54 2.48 -9.36
C ALA A 321 -14.11 2.08 -10.79
N ILE A 322 -13.28 2.89 -11.45
CA ILE A 322 -12.81 2.63 -12.83
C ILE A 322 -12.13 1.27 -12.94
N TYR A 323 -11.41 0.84 -11.90
CA TYR A 323 -10.81 -0.49 -11.84
C TYR A 323 -11.86 -1.61 -11.87
N PHE A 324 -12.93 -1.48 -11.09
CA PHE A 324 -14.00 -2.48 -11.06
C PHE A 324 -14.87 -2.43 -12.32
N PHE A 325 -15.08 -1.26 -12.90
CA PHE A 325 -15.80 -1.10 -14.15
C PHE A 325 -15.11 -1.82 -15.30
N ILE A 326 -13.79 -1.64 -15.48
CA ILE A 326 -13.07 -2.35 -16.56
C ILE A 326 -13.04 -3.86 -16.32
N ASN A 327 -12.97 -4.32 -15.07
CA ASN A 327 -13.09 -5.74 -14.74
C ASN A 327 -14.52 -6.28 -14.98
N ALA A 328 -15.57 -5.45 -14.80
CA ALA A 328 -16.94 -5.83 -15.14
C ALA A 328 -17.11 -5.99 -16.66
N TYR A 329 -16.55 -5.09 -17.48
CA TYR A 329 -16.53 -5.29 -18.94
C TYR A 329 -15.78 -6.56 -19.34
N LYS A 330 -14.69 -6.91 -18.65
CA LYS A 330 -13.94 -8.16 -18.91
C LYS A 330 -14.84 -9.39 -18.76
N PHE A 331 -15.60 -9.50 -17.67
CA PHE A 331 -16.48 -10.65 -17.48
C PHE A 331 -17.70 -10.66 -18.43
N LEU A 332 -18.23 -9.48 -18.82
CA LEU A 332 -19.30 -9.40 -19.83
C LEU A 332 -18.84 -9.94 -21.18
N LEU A 333 -17.60 -9.64 -21.58
CA LEU A 333 -17.00 -10.22 -22.79
C LEU A 333 -16.83 -11.73 -22.69
N GLU A 334 -16.53 -12.29 -21.51
CA GLU A 334 -16.51 -13.76 -21.29
C GLU A 334 -17.87 -14.39 -21.55
N LYS A 335 -18.96 -13.66 -21.30
CA LYS A 335 -20.34 -14.08 -21.60
C LYS A 335 -20.80 -13.80 -23.04
N GLY A 336 -19.91 -13.32 -23.90
CA GLY A 336 -20.22 -13.01 -25.29
C GLY A 336 -20.95 -11.68 -25.50
N CYS A 337 -20.98 -10.80 -24.49
CA CYS A 337 -21.59 -9.48 -24.62
C CYS A 337 -20.55 -8.50 -25.21
N TYR A 338 -20.62 -8.27 -26.53
CA TYR A 338 -19.72 -7.38 -27.26
C TYR A 338 -20.40 -6.04 -27.52
N ASP A 339 -19.73 -4.94 -27.13
CA ASP A 339 -20.15 -3.58 -27.40
C ASP A 339 -18.94 -2.75 -27.86
N ARG A 340 -19.10 -2.06 -29.01
CA ARG A 340 -18.08 -1.15 -29.57
C ARG A 340 -17.66 -0.04 -28.58
N PHE A 341 -18.57 0.36 -27.69
CA PHE A 341 -18.26 1.38 -26.68
C PHE A 341 -17.28 0.88 -25.60
N ILE A 342 -17.16 -0.44 -25.40
CA ILE A 342 -16.13 -0.99 -24.52
C ILE A 342 -14.74 -0.67 -25.05
N LEU A 343 -14.52 -0.80 -26.37
CA LEU A 343 -13.23 -0.47 -27.00
C LEU A 343 -12.87 1.01 -26.81
N GLN A 344 -13.82 1.94 -26.98
CA GLN A 344 -13.58 3.37 -26.74
C GLN A 344 -13.18 3.66 -25.29
N LYS A 345 -13.75 2.94 -24.32
CA LYS A 345 -13.36 3.06 -22.90
C LYS A 345 -11.97 2.50 -22.65
N VAL A 346 -11.62 1.39 -23.29
CA VAL A 346 -10.26 0.83 -23.22
C VAL A 346 -9.25 1.82 -23.78
N ASP A 347 -9.53 2.43 -24.93
CA ASP A 347 -8.66 3.46 -25.53
C ASP A 347 -8.44 4.64 -24.60
N PHE A 348 -9.50 5.11 -23.95
CA PHE A 348 -9.40 6.16 -22.94
C PHE A 348 -8.49 5.77 -21.78
N LEU A 349 -8.57 4.52 -21.30
CA LEU A 349 -7.78 4.02 -20.18
C LEU A 349 -6.31 3.75 -20.52
N LEU A 350 -6.02 3.40 -21.79
CA LEU A 350 -4.66 3.14 -22.28
C LEU A 350 -3.97 4.40 -22.81
N SER A 351 -4.69 5.52 -22.90
CA SER A 351 -4.10 6.78 -23.39
C SER A 351 -2.97 7.30 -22.47
N ASP A 352 -2.06 8.09 -23.03
CA ASP A 352 -0.94 8.72 -22.33
C ASP A 352 -1.35 9.74 -21.26
N THR A 353 -2.63 10.07 -21.17
CA THR A 353 -3.17 10.96 -20.14
C THR A 353 -3.12 10.35 -18.73
N TRP A 354 -2.94 9.03 -18.64
CA TRP A 354 -2.88 8.28 -17.38
C TRP A 354 -1.48 7.78 -17.08
N PRO A 355 -1.02 7.91 -15.81
CA PRO A 355 0.24 7.32 -15.40
C PRO A 355 0.28 5.79 -15.62
N ASP A 356 1.45 5.25 -16.01
CA ASP A 356 1.61 3.82 -16.31
C ASP A 356 1.39 2.91 -15.12
N TYR A 357 1.56 3.43 -13.90
CA TYR A 357 1.34 2.67 -12.67
C TYR A 357 -0.12 2.45 -12.29
N MET A 358 -1.08 2.92 -13.08
CA MET A 358 -2.50 2.77 -12.77
C MET A 358 -2.95 1.32 -12.90
N LYS A 359 -3.51 0.76 -11.82
CA LYS A 359 -3.92 -0.66 -11.74
C LYS A 359 -4.93 -1.08 -12.81
N PHE A 360 -5.76 -0.16 -13.30
CA PHE A 360 -6.75 -0.45 -14.33
C PHE A 360 -6.14 -0.65 -15.72
N LYS A 361 -4.91 -0.15 -15.99
CA LYS A 361 -4.25 -0.36 -17.29
C LYS A 361 -4.04 -1.84 -17.58
N SER A 362 -3.59 -2.63 -16.59
CA SER A 362 -3.45 -4.08 -16.77
C SER A 362 -4.78 -4.78 -17.09
N SER A 363 -5.88 -4.36 -16.44
CA SER A 363 -7.21 -4.88 -16.77
C SER A 363 -7.68 -4.41 -18.15
N ALA A 364 -7.39 -3.17 -18.55
CA ALA A 364 -7.71 -2.65 -19.88
C ALA A 364 -6.96 -3.42 -20.99
N ILE A 365 -5.69 -3.76 -20.78
CA ILE A 365 -4.92 -4.62 -21.72
C ILE A 365 -5.57 -6.00 -21.83
N GLN A 366 -6.04 -6.60 -20.73
CA GLN A 366 -6.73 -7.89 -20.76
C GLN A 366 -8.07 -7.82 -21.54
N VAL A 367 -8.79 -6.69 -21.45
CA VAL A 367 -10.01 -6.44 -22.22
C VAL A 367 -9.67 -6.26 -23.71
N LEU A 368 -8.63 -5.48 -24.03
CA LEU A 368 -8.15 -5.29 -25.41
C LEU A 368 -7.75 -6.62 -26.05
N ALA A 369 -7.06 -7.47 -25.32
CA ALA A 369 -6.66 -8.80 -25.80
C ALA A 369 -7.85 -9.68 -26.24
N ARG A 370 -9.03 -9.44 -25.67
CA ARG A 370 -10.26 -10.15 -26.03
C ARG A 370 -11.05 -9.49 -27.15
N LEU A 371 -10.97 -8.18 -27.27
CA LEU A 371 -11.70 -7.40 -28.27
C LEU A 371 -10.94 -7.30 -29.59
N ASP A 372 -9.64 -7.06 -29.54
CA ASP A 372 -8.80 -6.78 -30.71
C ASP A 372 -7.36 -7.31 -30.46
N GLN A 373 -7.22 -8.62 -30.53
CA GLN A 373 -5.93 -9.30 -30.36
C GLN A 373 -4.87 -8.86 -31.40
N PRO A 374 -5.19 -8.65 -32.70
CA PRO A 374 -4.20 -8.15 -33.67
C PRO A 374 -3.65 -6.78 -33.29
N ARG A 375 -4.49 -5.86 -32.85
CA ARG A 375 -4.07 -4.55 -32.38
C ARG A 375 -3.13 -4.66 -31.18
N LEU A 376 -3.46 -5.51 -30.20
CA LEU A 376 -2.60 -5.71 -29.02
C LEU A 376 -1.18 -6.15 -29.44
N TYR A 377 -1.03 -7.02 -30.43
CA TYR A 377 0.28 -7.42 -30.93
C TYR A 377 1.07 -6.26 -31.57
N ASN A 378 0.39 -5.39 -32.30
CA ASN A 378 1.00 -4.22 -32.93
C ASN A 378 1.47 -3.20 -31.89
N ASP A 379 0.65 -2.98 -30.86
CA ASP A 379 0.91 -1.99 -29.77
C ASP A 379 1.78 -2.59 -28.67
N PHE A 380 2.12 -3.90 -28.72
CA PHE A 380 2.84 -4.61 -27.65
C PHE A 380 4.19 -3.96 -27.30
N HIS A 381 4.89 -3.39 -28.30
CA HIS A 381 6.15 -2.71 -28.09
C HIS A 381 5.98 -1.42 -27.27
N GLU A 382 4.88 -0.69 -27.40
CA GLU A 382 4.56 0.50 -26.61
C GLU A 382 4.29 0.13 -25.13
N PHE A 383 3.60 -0.99 -24.90
CA PHE A 383 3.28 -1.46 -23.53
C PHE A 383 4.47 -2.13 -22.82
N SER A 384 5.45 -2.61 -23.57
CA SER A 384 6.62 -3.35 -23.06
C SER A 384 7.88 -2.52 -22.96
N ASP A 385 7.88 -1.25 -23.40
CA ASP A 385 9.06 -0.40 -23.37
C ASP A 385 9.60 -0.23 -21.94
N GLU A 386 10.91 -0.35 -21.75
CA GLU A 386 11.60 -0.27 -20.45
C GLU A 386 11.37 1.05 -19.71
N LYS A 387 10.86 2.07 -20.41
CA LYS A 387 10.46 3.37 -19.81
C LYS A 387 9.18 3.29 -18.99
N SER A 388 8.32 2.30 -19.24
CA SER A 388 7.17 2.04 -18.40
C SER A 388 7.63 1.32 -17.12
N THR A 389 7.98 2.07 -16.09
CA THR A 389 8.28 1.47 -14.78
C THR A 389 7.01 0.80 -14.25
N PRO A 390 7.04 -0.51 -13.97
CA PRO A 390 5.90 -1.18 -13.33
C PRO A 390 5.51 -0.42 -12.07
N PHE A 391 4.22 -0.21 -11.84
CA PHE A 391 3.73 0.64 -10.75
C PHE A 391 4.26 0.25 -9.35
N TRP A 392 4.76 -0.97 -9.18
CA TRP A 392 5.38 -1.46 -7.94
C TRP A 392 6.86 -1.10 -7.77
N LYS A 393 7.56 -0.61 -8.83
CA LYS A 393 8.97 -0.22 -8.72
C LYS A 393 9.19 1.17 -8.15
N ASN A 394 8.17 2.01 -8.10
CA ASN A 394 8.25 3.43 -7.70
C ASN A 394 7.81 3.69 -6.25
N ARG A 395 7.95 2.71 -5.35
CA ARG A 395 7.72 2.92 -3.91
C ARG A 395 8.82 2.35 -3.05
#